data_8c19ab3590b56984c03fbd57017899cc
#
_entry.id   8c19ab3590b56984c03fbd57017899cc
#
_cell.length_a   1.000
_cell.length_b   1.000
_cell.length_c   1.000
_cell.angle_alpha   90.00
_cell.angle_beta   90.00
_cell.angle_gamma   90.00
#
_symmetry.space_group_name_H-M   'P 1'
#
loop_
_entity.id
_entity.type
_entity.pdbx_description
1 polymer ?
#
loop_
_entity_poly.entity_id
_entity_poly.type
_entity_poly.pdbx_seq_one_letter_code
_entity_poly.pdbx_strand_id
1 'polypeptide(L)'
;PHDQTRRQRQMCIRDRPTYYIVAPAEASSNLARYDGVKYGYRSSKGNDLIEMYENTRSEGFGDEVKRRILIGTYVLSSGYYDAYYLKAQKVRQLIKKDFDENFGKVDAILTPSTPSSAFKIGEKTNDPISMYLNDIFTVPVNLAGLPAISVPAGLDKKGYPLGLQLIGKTLDEQNILNVAYAFEKN
;
A
#
# COMPACT_ATOMS: atom_id res chain seq x y z
N PRO A 1 -14.09 14.78 -21.18
CA PRO A 1 -12.70 14.77 -20.65
C PRO A 1 -12.59 15.30 -19.21
N HIS A 2 -13.35 16.36 -18.84
CA HIS A 2 -13.27 16.97 -17.49
C HIS A 2 -13.78 16.09 -16.36
N ASP A 3 -14.72 15.19 -16.60
CA ASP A 3 -15.32 14.36 -15.54
C ASP A 3 -14.38 13.23 -15.10
N GLN A 4 -13.62 12.64 -16.01
CA GLN A 4 -12.60 11.62 -15.68
C GLN A 4 -11.47 12.18 -14.82
N THR A 5 -10.97 13.38 -15.14
CA THR A 5 -9.91 14.04 -14.35
C THR A 5 -10.40 14.42 -12.94
N ARG A 6 -11.67 14.76 -12.79
CA ARG A 6 -12.28 15.09 -11.50
C ARG A 6 -12.48 13.85 -10.63
N ARG A 7 -12.90 12.72 -11.22
CA ARG A 7 -13.02 11.42 -10.52
C ARG A 7 -11.64 10.89 -10.09
N GLN A 8 -10.64 10.99 -10.94
CA GLN A 8 -9.27 10.60 -10.63
C GLN A 8 -8.67 11.43 -9.48
N ARG A 9 -8.93 12.74 -9.43
CA ARG A 9 -8.56 13.60 -8.29
C ARG A 9 -9.30 13.20 -7.00
N GLN A 10 -10.57 12.85 -7.07
CA GLN A 10 -11.33 12.42 -5.90
C GLN A 10 -10.85 11.07 -5.37
N MET A 11 -10.45 10.16 -6.24
CA MET A 11 -9.80 8.90 -5.86
C MET A 11 -8.54 9.18 -5.02
N CYS A 12 -7.57 9.91 -5.56
CA CYS A 12 -6.30 10.22 -4.87
C CYS A 12 -6.48 10.95 -3.52
N ILE A 13 -7.54 11.73 -3.34
CA ILE A 13 -7.81 12.43 -2.06
C ILE A 13 -8.34 11.46 -1.00
N ARG A 14 -9.09 10.41 -1.38
CA ARG A 14 -9.71 9.45 -0.47
C ARG A 14 -8.80 8.29 -0.09
N ASP A 15 -7.90 7.89 -0.98
CA ASP A 15 -7.12 6.66 -0.87
C ASP A 15 -6.10 6.68 0.25
N ARG A 16 -5.36 7.78 0.40
CA ARG A 16 -4.30 7.89 1.40
C ARG A 16 -4.82 7.81 2.83
N PRO A 17 -5.80 8.63 3.26
CA PRO A 17 -6.33 8.50 4.62
C PRO A 17 -6.87 7.09 4.90
N THR A 18 -7.50 6.47 3.90
CA THR A 18 -8.01 5.10 4.00
C THR A 18 -6.88 4.09 4.21
N TYR A 19 -5.81 4.18 3.43
CA TYR A 19 -4.63 3.32 3.56
C TYR A 19 -3.98 3.44 4.94
N TYR A 20 -3.75 4.67 5.42
CA TYR A 20 -3.10 4.91 6.73
C TYR A 20 -3.96 4.52 7.93
N ILE A 21 -5.23 4.17 7.71
CA ILE A 21 -6.10 3.58 8.72
C ILE A 21 -6.11 2.05 8.57
N VAL A 22 -6.41 1.55 7.38
CA VAL A 22 -6.60 0.11 7.14
C VAL A 22 -5.28 -0.66 7.27
N ALA A 23 -4.21 -0.21 6.62
CA ALA A 23 -2.95 -0.95 6.63
C ALA A 23 -2.32 -1.07 8.02
N PRO A 24 -2.24 -0.01 8.86
CA PRO A 24 -1.80 -0.14 10.24
C PRO A 24 -2.71 -1.01 11.09
N ALA A 25 -4.04 -0.95 10.92
CA ALA A 25 -4.98 -1.80 11.64
C ALA A 25 -4.75 -3.29 11.32
N GLU A 26 -4.61 -3.63 10.05
CA GLU A 26 -4.29 -4.99 9.61
C GLU A 26 -2.89 -5.42 10.08
N ALA A 27 -1.89 -4.53 10.00
CA ALA A 27 -0.54 -4.80 10.47
C ALA A 27 -0.52 -5.10 11.98
N SER A 28 -1.20 -4.28 12.79
CA SER A 28 -1.32 -4.51 14.24
C SER A 28 -1.90 -5.88 14.56
N SER A 29 -2.99 -6.24 13.89
CA SER A 29 -3.67 -7.53 14.08
C SER A 29 -2.80 -8.72 13.61
N ASN A 30 -2.23 -8.62 12.41
CA ASN A 30 -1.45 -9.70 11.83
C ASN A 30 -0.09 -9.92 12.51
N LEU A 31 0.58 -8.85 12.91
CA LEU A 31 1.89 -8.91 13.56
C LEU A 31 1.80 -9.24 15.06
N ALA A 32 0.60 -9.27 15.65
CA ALA A 32 0.40 -9.71 17.02
C ALA A 32 0.88 -11.15 17.27
N ARG A 33 0.82 -12.00 16.25
CA ARG A 33 1.27 -13.41 16.33
C ARG A 33 2.78 -13.62 16.33
N TYR A 34 3.58 -12.60 16.05
CA TYR A 34 5.04 -12.65 16.09
C TYR A 34 5.52 -12.32 17.50
N ASP A 35 5.42 -13.27 18.38
CA ASP A 35 5.70 -13.17 19.81
C ASP A 35 7.01 -13.86 20.27
N GLY A 36 7.70 -14.52 19.31
CA GLY A 36 8.94 -15.27 19.59
C GLY A 36 8.72 -16.62 20.25
N VAL A 37 7.47 -17.05 20.44
CA VAL A 37 7.14 -18.40 20.97
C VAL A 37 6.88 -19.37 19.82
N LYS A 38 5.93 -19.03 18.95
CA LYS A 38 5.54 -19.86 17.80
C LYS A 38 6.11 -19.35 16.49
N TYR A 39 6.24 -18.03 16.35
CA TYR A 39 6.70 -17.39 15.12
C TYR A 39 7.71 -16.27 15.38
N GLY A 40 8.61 -16.11 14.42
CA GLY A 40 9.52 -14.97 14.32
C GLY A 40 10.74 -15.07 15.23
N TYR A 41 11.41 -13.92 15.33
CA TYR A 41 12.58 -13.73 16.19
C TYR A 41 12.19 -13.89 17.66
N ARG A 42 13.08 -14.51 18.46
CA ARG A 42 12.97 -14.59 19.92
C ARG A 42 14.21 -13.97 20.56
N SER A 43 14.01 -12.98 21.42
CA SER A 43 15.10 -12.42 22.22
C SER A 43 15.62 -13.45 23.22
N SER A 44 16.94 -13.46 23.41
CA SER A 44 17.59 -14.22 24.48
C SER A 44 17.58 -13.48 25.82
N LYS A 45 17.07 -12.24 25.84
CA LYS A 45 16.98 -11.40 27.03
C LYS A 45 15.61 -11.55 27.69
N GLY A 46 15.59 -11.48 28.99
CA GLY A 46 14.37 -11.54 29.79
C GLY A 46 14.47 -12.62 30.88
N ASN A 47 14.02 -12.28 32.08
CA ASN A 47 14.01 -13.15 33.24
C ASN A 47 12.66 -13.84 33.42
N ASP A 48 11.62 -13.28 32.78
CA ASP A 48 10.26 -13.82 32.80
C ASP A 48 9.60 -13.76 31.41
N LEU A 49 8.35 -14.24 31.35
CA LEU A 49 7.58 -14.31 30.10
C LEU A 49 7.25 -12.93 29.53
N ILE A 50 6.96 -11.96 30.39
CA ILE A 50 6.58 -10.59 29.97
C ILE A 50 7.80 -9.89 29.39
N GLU A 51 8.94 -9.91 30.10
CA GLU A 51 10.20 -9.35 29.61
C GLU A 51 10.64 -10.02 28.30
N MET A 52 10.46 -11.32 28.15
CA MET A 52 10.76 -12.03 26.91
C MET A 52 9.90 -11.51 25.74
N TYR A 53 8.61 -11.29 25.92
CA TYR A 53 7.73 -10.71 24.90
C TYR A 53 8.13 -9.28 24.56
N GLU A 54 8.35 -8.43 25.56
CA GLU A 54 8.73 -7.03 25.37
C GLU A 54 10.05 -6.90 24.60
N ASN A 55 11.08 -7.63 25.00
CA ASN A 55 12.38 -7.64 24.33
C ASN A 55 12.28 -8.20 22.91
N THR A 56 11.57 -9.31 22.73
CA THR A 56 11.37 -9.91 21.41
C THR A 56 10.73 -8.95 20.43
N ARG A 57 9.68 -8.26 20.82
CA ARG A 57 8.97 -7.31 19.95
C ARG A 57 9.73 -6.01 19.77
N SER A 58 10.43 -5.55 20.81
CA SER A 58 11.29 -4.35 20.75
C SER A 58 12.47 -4.52 19.80
N GLU A 59 13.13 -5.67 19.85
CA GLU A 59 14.31 -5.99 19.03
C GLU A 59 13.94 -6.49 17.62
N GLY A 60 12.86 -7.27 17.52
CA GLY A 60 12.45 -7.93 16.29
C GLY A 60 11.73 -7.03 15.27
N PHE A 61 11.17 -5.88 15.68
CA PHE A 61 10.50 -4.94 14.79
C PHE A 61 11.29 -3.64 14.66
N GLY A 62 11.45 -3.18 13.40
CA GLY A 62 11.99 -1.84 13.12
C GLY A 62 11.01 -0.73 13.56
N ASP A 63 11.54 0.49 13.68
CA ASP A 63 10.79 1.62 14.26
C ASP A 63 9.53 2.00 13.50
N GLU A 64 9.55 1.93 12.16
CA GLU A 64 8.36 2.19 11.34
C GLU A 64 7.29 1.13 11.55
N VAL A 65 7.66 -0.14 11.67
CA VAL A 65 6.71 -1.23 11.96
C VAL A 65 6.10 -1.05 13.34
N LYS A 66 6.89 -0.72 14.36
CA LYS A 66 6.40 -0.41 15.71
C LYS A 66 5.40 0.75 15.70
N ARG A 67 5.70 1.82 14.95
CA ARG A 67 4.79 2.95 14.76
C ARG A 67 3.46 2.52 14.16
N ARG A 68 3.48 1.71 13.10
CA ARG A 68 2.25 1.19 12.45
C ARG A 68 1.44 0.29 13.38
N ILE A 69 2.10 -0.56 14.17
CA ILE A 69 1.43 -1.39 15.17
C ILE A 69 0.70 -0.51 16.20
N LEU A 70 1.35 0.54 16.71
CA LEU A 70 0.75 1.46 17.68
C LEU A 70 -0.45 2.21 17.08
N ILE A 71 -0.32 2.76 15.87
CA ILE A 71 -1.42 3.42 15.18
C ILE A 71 -2.58 2.44 14.95
N GLY A 72 -2.30 1.23 14.49
CA GLY A 72 -3.30 0.21 14.25
C GLY A 72 -4.04 -0.21 15.52
N THR A 73 -3.33 -0.40 16.61
CA THR A 73 -3.91 -0.69 17.93
C THR A 73 -4.85 0.43 18.39
N TYR A 74 -4.44 1.69 18.20
CA TYR A 74 -5.28 2.84 18.51
C TYR A 74 -6.56 2.87 17.67
N VAL A 75 -6.42 2.69 16.34
CA VAL A 75 -7.55 2.69 15.40
C VAL A 75 -8.56 1.57 15.70
N LEU A 76 -8.08 0.41 16.16
CA LEU A 76 -8.93 -0.74 16.52
C LEU A 76 -9.48 -0.68 17.93
N SER A 77 -9.09 0.30 18.75
CA SER A 77 -9.56 0.43 20.12
C SER A 77 -11.01 0.90 20.21
N SER A 78 -11.63 0.62 21.36
CA SER A 78 -13.03 1.02 21.64
C SER A 78 -13.21 2.53 21.48
N GLY A 79 -14.30 2.93 20.82
CA GLY A 79 -14.62 4.33 20.51
C GLY A 79 -13.99 4.87 19.23
N TYR A 80 -12.87 4.29 18.74
CA TYR A 80 -12.23 4.72 17.49
C TYR A 80 -12.51 3.77 16.31
N TYR A 81 -12.86 2.52 16.61
CA TYR A 81 -13.15 1.51 15.60
C TYR A 81 -14.24 1.95 14.61
N ASP A 82 -15.38 2.40 15.11
CA ASP A 82 -16.49 2.85 14.27
C ASP A 82 -16.17 4.15 13.54
N ALA A 83 -15.52 5.09 14.23
CA ALA A 83 -15.22 6.42 13.70
C ALA A 83 -14.17 6.39 12.58
N TYR A 84 -13.19 5.49 12.68
CA TYR A 84 -12.06 5.42 11.74
C TYR A 84 -12.06 4.16 10.90
N TYR A 85 -12.00 2.96 11.51
CA TYR A 85 -11.82 1.72 10.76
C TYR A 85 -13.02 1.38 9.89
N LEU A 86 -14.25 1.38 10.43
CA LEU A 86 -15.45 1.12 9.64
C LEU A 86 -15.67 2.17 8.55
N LYS A 87 -15.37 3.43 8.84
CA LYS A 87 -15.44 4.49 7.85
C LYS A 87 -14.43 4.27 6.71
N ALA A 88 -13.21 3.90 7.04
CA ALA A 88 -12.18 3.57 6.06
C ALA A 88 -12.57 2.37 5.18
N GLN A 89 -13.16 1.32 5.78
CA GLN A 89 -13.67 0.17 5.01
C GLN A 89 -14.79 0.58 4.03
N LYS A 90 -15.69 1.47 4.42
CA LYS A 90 -16.72 2.02 3.52
C LYS A 90 -16.10 2.80 2.36
N VAL A 91 -15.08 3.62 2.63
CA VAL A 91 -14.35 4.36 1.57
C VAL A 91 -13.59 3.40 0.66
N ARG A 92 -12.98 2.34 1.20
CA ARG A 92 -12.33 1.28 0.42
C ARG A 92 -13.30 0.64 -0.59
N GLN A 93 -14.55 0.39 -0.21
CA GLN A 93 -15.58 -0.12 -1.13
C GLN A 93 -15.91 0.86 -2.26
N LEU A 94 -15.91 2.17 -1.97
CA LEU A 94 -16.11 3.20 -3.02
C LEU A 94 -14.94 3.22 -4.01
N ILE A 95 -13.70 3.09 -3.53
CA ILE A 95 -12.51 3.00 -4.38
C ILE A 95 -12.63 1.78 -5.31
N LYS A 96 -12.96 0.61 -4.75
CA LYS A 96 -13.18 -0.61 -5.56
C LYS A 96 -14.26 -0.40 -6.62
N LYS A 97 -15.39 0.19 -6.26
CA LYS A 97 -16.49 0.47 -7.18
C LYS A 97 -16.07 1.36 -8.34
N ASP A 98 -15.25 2.38 -8.08
CA ASP A 98 -14.74 3.28 -9.14
C ASP A 98 -13.90 2.49 -10.17
N PHE A 99 -13.10 1.51 -9.75
CA PHE A 99 -12.38 0.61 -10.66
C PHE A 99 -13.33 -0.33 -11.41
N ASP A 100 -14.26 -0.99 -10.72
CA ASP A 100 -15.21 -1.94 -11.32
C ASP A 100 -16.04 -1.27 -12.42
N GLU A 101 -16.49 -0.02 -12.22
CA GLU A 101 -17.21 0.76 -13.23
C GLU A 101 -16.37 1.05 -14.49
N ASN A 102 -15.07 1.29 -14.32
CA ASN A 102 -14.15 1.52 -15.44
C ASN A 102 -13.83 0.22 -16.18
N PHE A 103 -13.65 -0.88 -15.48
CA PHE A 103 -13.42 -2.20 -16.08
C PHE A 103 -14.61 -2.75 -16.85
N GLY A 104 -15.79 -2.16 -16.72
CA GLY A 104 -16.92 -2.39 -17.65
C GLY A 104 -16.68 -1.84 -19.07
N LYS A 105 -15.63 -1.00 -19.28
CA LYS A 105 -15.34 -0.31 -20.55
C LYS A 105 -13.97 -0.65 -21.13
N VAL A 106 -13.06 -1.16 -20.31
CA VAL A 106 -11.66 -1.45 -20.69
C VAL A 106 -11.22 -2.78 -20.10
N ASP A 107 -10.21 -3.39 -20.68
CA ASP A 107 -9.64 -4.67 -20.23
C ASP A 107 -8.43 -4.50 -19.32
N ALA A 108 -7.73 -3.38 -19.41
CA ALA A 108 -6.63 -3.01 -18.54
C ALA A 108 -6.58 -1.49 -18.35
N ILE A 109 -6.05 -1.05 -17.20
CA ILE A 109 -5.81 0.37 -16.90
C ILE A 109 -4.31 0.58 -16.78
N LEU A 110 -3.79 1.63 -17.44
CA LEU A 110 -2.39 1.99 -17.42
C LEU A 110 -2.18 3.25 -16.59
N THR A 111 -1.17 3.23 -15.72
CA THR A 111 -0.75 4.39 -14.94
C THR A 111 0.77 4.41 -14.81
N PRO A 112 1.41 5.55 -14.51
CA PRO A 112 2.79 5.52 -14.03
C PRO A 112 2.88 4.66 -12.76
N SER A 113 4.01 3.95 -12.56
CA SER A 113 4.24 3.21 -11.31
C SER A 113 4.50 4.17 -10.15
N THR A 114 5.24 5.26 -10.41
CA THR A 114 5.58 6.32 -9.46
C THR A 114 5.45 7.70 -10.10
N PRO A 115 5.24 8.78 -9.31
CA PRO A 115 5.14 10.14 -9.85
C PRO A 115 6.44 10.70 -10.43
N SER A 116 7.56 10.15 -10.04
CA SER A 116 8.90 10.59 -10.47
C SER A 116 9.83 9.40 -10.66
N SER A 117 10.92 9.60 -11.40
CA SER A 117 12.04 8.67 -11.43
C SER A 117 12.73 8.54 -10.07
N ALA A 118 13.71 7.64 -9.98
CA ALA A 118 14.48 7.41 -8.75
C ALA A 118 15.11 8.71 -8.21
N PHE A 119 15.14 8.84 -6.89
CA PHE A 119 15.80 9.92 -6.16
C PHE A 119 17.03 9.39 -5.42
N LYS A 120 17.92 10.29 -4.98
CA LYS A 120 19.17 9.89 -4.29
C LYS A 120 18.86 9.28 -2.91
N ILE A 121 19.70 8.34 -2.49
CA ILE A 121 19.63 7.75 -1.14
C ILE A 121 19.72 8.89 -0.11
N GLY A 122 18.75 8.95 0.81
CA GLY A 122 18.67 9.98 1.86
C GLY A 122 18.00 11.30 1.45
N GLU A 123 17.70 11.54 0.17
CA GLU A 123 17.15 12.82 -0.30
C GLU A 123 15.79 13.16 0.28
N LYS A 124 14.94 12.15 0.54
CA LYS A 124 13.56 12.33 1.06
C LYS A 124 13.38 11.91 2.52
N THR A 125 14.45 11.65 3.24
CA THR A 125 14.39 11.12 4.62
C THR A 125 13.75 12.14 5.59
N ASN A 126 13.88 13.42 5.32
CA ASN A 126 13.38 14.50 6.18
C ASN A 126 11.99 15.03 5.75
N ASP A 127 11.40 14.50 4.68
CA ASP A 127 10.06 14.88 4.21
C ASP A 127 9.15 13.64 4.07
N PRO A 128 8.47 13.23 5.15
CA PRO A 128 7.56 12.08 5.12
C PRO A 128 6.43 12.24 4.09
N ILE A 129 5.97 13.47 3.84
CA ILE A 129 4.87 13.73 2.89
C ILE A 129 5.34 13.42 1.47
N SER A 130 6.53 13.86 1.10
CA SER A 130 7.14 13.57 -0.20
C SER A 130 7.38 12.08 -0.42
N MET A 131 7.79 11.35 0.63
CA MET A 131 7.90 9.88 0.56
C MET A 131 6.55 9.21 0.32
N TYR A 132 5.53 9.61 1.06
CA TYR A 132 4.18 9.04 0.91
C TYR A 132 3.53 9.36 -0.43
N LEU A 133 3.95 10.44 -1.12
CA LEU A 133 3.49 10.76 -2.47
C LEU A 133 3.96 9.75 -3.52
N ASN A 134 5.03 9.01 -3.27
CA ASN A 134 5.53 8.03 -4.23
C ASN A 134 4.54 6.86 -4.46
N ASP A 135 3.70 6.55 -3.49
CA ASP A 135 2.77 5.43 -3.53
C ASP A 135 1.37 5.80 -4.06
N ILE A 136 1.21 7.02 -4.62
CA ILE A 136 -0.10 7.54 -5.03
C ILE A 136 -0.81 6.69 -6.09
N PHE A 137 -0.08 5.97 -6.92
CA PHE A 137 -0.64 5.13 -7.97
C PHE A 137 -0.79 3.67 -7.56
N THR A 138 -0.04 3.20 -6.56
CA THR A 138 -0.05 1.80 -6.13
C THR A 138 -1.05 1.53 -5.00
N VAL A 139 -1.19 2.47 -4.07
CA VAL A 139 -2.11 2.35 -2.92
C VAL A 139 -3.57 2.09 -3.32
N PRO A 140 -4.17 2.83 -4.29
CA PRO A 140 -5.57 2.60 -4.69
C PRO A 140 -5.81 1.18 -5.21
N VAL A 141 -4.85 0.65 -5.97
CA VAL A 141 -4.93 -0.70 -6.56
C VAL A 141 -4.95 -1.77 -5.47
N ASN A 142 -4.05 -1.64 -4.47
CA ASN A 142 -4.00 -2.53 -3.31
C ASN A 142 -5.29 -2.45 -2.47
N LEU A 143 -5.82 -1.25 -2.23
CA LEU A 143 -7.09 -1.06 -1.51
C LEU A 143 -8.28 -1.68 -2.25
N ALA A 144 -8.28 -1.61 -3.58
CA ALA A 144 -9.31 -2.21 -4.42
C ALA A 144 -9.18 -3.74 -4.56
N GLY A 145 -8.03 -4.33 -4.17
CA GLY A 145 -7.78 -5.76 -4.29
C GLY A 145 -7.65 -6.23 -5.74
N LEU A 146 -6.94 -5.44 -6.56
CA LEU A 146 -6.77 -5.68 -7.99
C LEU A 146 -5.35 -6.19 -8.28
N PRO A 147 -5.18 -7.09 -9.24
CA PRO A 147 -3.88 -7.48 -9.72
C PRO A 147 -3.23 -6.34 -10.51
N ALA A 148 -1.93 -6.15 -10.32
CA ALA A 148 -1.16 -5.18 -11.08
C ALA A 148 0.30 -5.63 -11.24
N ILE A 149 0.93 -5.17 -12.34
CA ILE A 149 2.33 -5.38 -12.62
C ILE A 149 2.98 -4.07 -13.05
N SER A 150 4.22 -3.85 -12.66
CA SER A 150 5.04 -2.74 -13.17
C SER A 150 6.03 -3.27 -14.19
N VAL A 151 6.06 -2.65 -15.36
CA VAL A 151 6.97 -2.97 -16.45
C VAL A 151 7.85 -1.76 -16.80
N PRO A 152 9.06 -1.97 -17.33
CA PRO A 152 9.90 -0.88 -17.80
C PRO A 152 9.22 -0.08 -18.93
N ALA A 153 9.26 1.26 -18.84
CA ALA A 153 8.63 2.17 -19.81
C ALA A 153 9.64 3.18 -20.40
N GLY A 154 10.91 2.80 -20.45
CA GLY A 154 11.99 3.63 -20.95
C GLY A 154 12.74 4.39 -19.85
N LEU A 155 13.44 5.44 -20.24
CA LEU A 155 14.29 6.24 -19.36
C LEU A 155 13.82 7.70 -19.34
N ASP A 156 14.05 8.37 -18.22
CA ASP A 156 13.87 9.82 -18.12
C ASP A 156 15.04 10.58 -18.82
N LYS A 157 14.94 11.92 -18.83
CA LYS A 157 15.99 12.78 -19.43
C LYS A 157 17.38 12.66 -18.76
N LYS A 158 17.45 12.06 -17.57
CA LYS A 158 18.69 11.83 -16.81
C LYS A 158 19.19 10.40 -16.92
N GLY A 159 18.51 9.53 -17.67
CA GLY A 159 18.84 8.12 -17.83
C GLY A 159 18.32 7.21 -16.73
N TYR A 160 17.43 7.67 -15.85
CA TYR A 160 16.80 6.83 -14.83
C TYR A 160 15.59 6.07 -15.39
N PRO A 161 15.38 4.81 -14.98
CA PRO A 161 14.26 4.00 -15.45
C PRO A 161 12.92 4.56 -15.00
N LEU A 162 11.94 4.48 -15.91
CA LEU A 162 10.54 4.78 -15.64
C LEU A 162 9.73 3.47 -15.61
N GLY A 163 8.75 3.39 -14.73
CA GLY A 163 7.84 2.27 -14.62
C GLY A 163 6.43 2.60 -15.10
N LEU A 164 5.85 1.71 -15.88
CA LEU A 164 4.44 1.71 -16.25
C LEU A 164 3.72 0.63 -15.44
N GLN A 165 2.65 1.01 -14.73
CA GLN A 165 1.81 0.07 -14.01
C GLN A 165 0.62 -0.34 -14.89
N LEU A 166 0.43 -1.64 -15.05
CA LEU A 166 -0.72 -2.27 -15.68
C LEU A 166 -1.61 -2.85 -14.59
N ILE A 167 -2.89 -2.46 -14.59
CA ILE A 167 -3.87 -2.87 -13.58
C ILE A 167 -4.97 -3.67 -14.30
N GLY A 168 -5.35 -4.83 -13.78
CA GLY A 168 -6.36 -5.71 -14.33
C GLY A 168 -7.60 -5.87 -13.47
N LYS A 169 -8.57 -6.60 -14.03
CA LYS A 169 -9.78 -7.00 -13.32
C LYS A 169 -9.44 -7.94 -12.16
N THR A 170 -10.30 -8.03 -11.18
CA THR A 170 -10.13 -8.96 -10.05
C THR A 170 -9.93 -10.38 -10.54
N LEU A 171 -8.86 -11.06 -10.10
CA LEU A 171 -8.47 -12.43 -10.45
C LEU A 171 -8.19 -12.65 -11.95
N ASP A 172 -7.77 -11.62 -12.68
CA ASP A 172 -7.44 -11.67 -14.11
C ASP A 172 -5.93 -11.41 -14.34
N GLU A 173 -5.09 -12.06 -13.55
CA GLU A 173 -3.63 -11.96 -13.61
C GLU A 173 -3.08 -12.38 -14.97
N GLN A 174 -3.68 -13.39 -15.60
CA GLN A 174 -3.23 -13.89 -16.90
C GLN A 174 -3.34 -12.83 -18.00
N ASN A 175 -4.41 -12.05 -18.00
CA ASN A 175 -4.60 -10.97 -18.98
C ASN A 175 -3.52 -9.88 -18.81
N ILE A 176 -3.22 -9.48 -17.57
CA ILE A 176 -2.19 -8.48 -17.30
C ILE A 176 -0.81 -8.97 -17.74
N LEU A 177 -0.47 -10.23 -17.45
CA LEU A 177 0.79 -10.83 -17.87
C LEU A 177 0.91 -10.85 -19.41
N ASN A 178 -0.18 -11.16 -20.12
CA ASN A 178 -0.20 -11.13 -21.58
C ASN A 178 0.01 -9.71 -22.12
N VAL A 179 -0.65 -8.70 -21.52
CA VAL A 179 -0.49 -7.28 -21.92
C VAL A 179 0.93 -6.79 -21.62
N ALA A 180 1.47 -7.12 -20.44
CA ALA A 180 2.84 -6.79 -20.05
C ALA A 180 3.86 -7.39 -21.02
N TYR A 181 3.72 -8.67 -21.34
CA TYR A 181 4.60 -9.35 -22.30
C TYR A 181 4.53 -8.74 -23.71
N ALA A 182 3.32 -8.40 -24.17
CA ALA A 182 3.17 -7.72 -25.46
C ALA A 182 3.80 -6.33 -25.47
N PHE A 183 3.72 -5.61 -24.35
CA PHE A 183 4.36 -4.29 -24.20
C PHE A 183 5.88 -4.37 -24.20
N GLU A 184 6.48 -5.34 -23.53
CA GLU A 184 7.93 -5.52 -23.46
C GLU A 184 8.57 -5.98 -24.80
N LYS A 185 7.78 -6.61 -25.67
CA LYS A 185 8.25 -7.09 -26.98
C LYS A 185 8.24 -6.04 -28.08
N ASN A 186 7.54 -4.93 -27.90
CA ASN A 186 7.45 -3.83 -28.88
C ASN A 186 8.34 -2.67 -28.46
#